data_efb295c30a78b70d19cd9aafd77cbff1
#
_entry.id   efb295c30a78b70d19cd9aafd77cbff1
#
_cell.length_a   1.000
_cell.length_b   1.000
_cell.length_c   1.000
_cell.angle_alpha   90.00
_cell.angle_beta   90.00
_cell.angle_gamma   90.00
#
_symmetry.space_group_name_H-M   'P 1'
#
loop_
_entity.id
_entity.type
_entity.pdbx_description
1 polymer ?
#
loop_
_entity_poly.entity_id
_entity_poly.type
_entity_poly.pdbx_seq_one_letter_code
_entity_poly.pdbx_strand_id
1 'polypeptide(L)'
;MTTITLLQMNDLHGYLTPHPELIWTATGPEFPLLGGLARMKTLFDRVRSERSGAVMALDNGDTFHGTHLAVKTKGEALIPAINMLGFAAMTAHWEFAWGPDHVEKLASKLGHPLLAANCYRKDTGERPFPATLTKAVGGLNVGIIGIAATIIDKSMPPHFSEGVRFTNGIDEVRDEAKALRSQGADLIVVLSHLGLPQDMELARQVLGIDVILSGHTHNRLTEPVCVNETLIIQSGCHGAFVGRLDLEVADGRIVSHSHALIPVDDSLADDPVMASLVAEAVSQEDDLSSVVGQTSIALHRNTCLTAPMDDVLLAAVAAAGGTAIAFSNGWRYGAPVPPGAVTYNDLWNIVPVDPPVSTVTLTGQEICDMMEENIERTFSCDPFGQMGGYLKRFRGLTLFLKLENPKGQRIVQAFAGSQALDPTTAYQVSFITAQGVPMKYGNGRQNLEVHAVASLADWFMNADQNIDLAGTGKAVIV
;
A
#
# COMPACT_ATOMS: atom_id res chain seq x y z
N MET A 1 29.31 -12.95 20.42
CA MET A 1 27.97 -12.34 20.43
C MET A 1 28.08 -11.01 19.69
N THR A 2 27.28 -10.81 18.66
CA THR A 2 27.31 -9.62 17.79
C THR A 2 25.91 -9.01 17.78
N THR A 3 25.82 -7.68 17.86
CA THR A 3 24.54 -6.98 17.74
C THR A 3 24.47 -6.25 16.41
N ILE A 4 23.39 -6.44 15.65
CA ILE A 4 23.07 -5.69 14.45
C ILE A 4 21.71 -5.05 14.56
N THR A 5 21.47 -3.99 13.78
CA THR A 5 20.19 -3.30 13.72
C THR A 5 19.66 -3.31 12.28
N LEU A 6 18.42 -3.76 12.12
CA LEU A 6 17.67 -3.57 10.88
C LEU A 6 16.74 -2.35 11.03
N LEU A 7 16.78 -1.44 10.06
CA LEU A 7 15.84 -0.35 9.91
C LEU A 7 14.94 -0.64 8.74
N GLN A 8 13.62 -0.56 8.97
CA GLN A 8 12.61 -0.78 7.96
C GLN A 8 11.86 0.50 7.63
N MET A 9 11.79 0.83 6.34
CA MET A 9 10.77 1.68 5.75
C MET A 9 9.91 0.81 4.82
N ASN A 10 8.60 0.95 4.87
CA ASN A 10 7.69 0.30 3.94
C ASN A 10 6.57 1.24 3.52
N ASP A 11 6.09 1.05 2.29
CA ASP A 11 4.89 1.70 1.79
C ASP A 11 4.93 3.24 1.94
N LEU A 12 6.03 3.86 1.48
CA LEU A 12 6.22 5.32 1.52
C LEU A 12 5.15 6.06 0.71
N HIS A 13 4.71 5.47 -0.41
CA HIS A 13 3.70 6.03 -1.31
C HIS A 13 3.97 7.48 -1.76
N GLY A 14 5.24 7.84 -1.92
CA GLY A 14 5.66 9.15 -2.42
C GLY A 14 5.59 10.30 -1.41
N TYR A 15 5.31 10.04 -0.15
CA TYR A 15 5.22 11.06 0.91
C TYR A 15 6.62 11.53 1.32
N LEU A 16 7.09 12.64 0.75
CA LEU A 16 8.40 13.22 1.03
C LEU A 16 8.39 14.17 2.24
N THR A 17 7.25 14.81 2.50
CA THR A 17 7.06 15.83 3.55
C THR A 17 6.19 15.31 4.69
N PRO A 18 6.24 15.90 5.88
CA PRO A 18 5.30 15.60 6.96
C PRO A 18 3.85 15.81 6.53
N HIS A 19 2.98 14.92 6.96
CA HIS A 19 1.56 14.92 6.61
C HIS A 19 0.72 14.46 7.81
N PRO A 20 -0.59 14.77 7.86
CA PRO A 20 -1.47 14.23 8.88
C PRO A 20 -1.46 12.69 8.83
N GLU A 21 -1.41 12.05 10.01
CA GLU A 21 -1.52 10.59 10.12
C GLU A 21 -2.53 10.24 11.20
N LEU A 22 -3.43 9.27 10.95
CA LEU A 22 -4.46 8.90 11.90
C LEU A 22 -3.89 8.04 13.03
N ILE A 23 -4.03 8.53 14.25
CA ILE A 23 -3.73 7.81 15.49
C ILE A 23 -5.01 7.67 16.31
N TRP A 24 -5.37 6.46 16.65
CA TRP A 24 -6.49 6.18 17.55
C TRP A 24 -6.01 6.32 19.01
N THR A 25 -6.65 7.22 19.76
CA THR A 25 -6.40 7.39 21.20
C THR A 25 -7.63 7.00 22.00
N ALA A 26 -7.50 6.96 23.33
CA ALA A 26 -8.64 6.69 24.22
C ALA A 26 -9.77 7.74 24.10
N THR A 27 -9.45 8.93 23.63
CA THR A 27 -10.40 10.06 23.47
C THR A 27 -10.93 10.20 22.05
N GLY A 28 -10.40 9.43 21.10
CA GLY A 28 -10.82 9.45 19.70
C GLY A 28 -9.64 9.56 18.73
N PRO A 29 -9.92 9.87 17.45
CA PRO A 29 -8.89 10.03 16.44
C PRO A 29 -8.11 11.33 16.61
N GLU A 30 -6.79 11.24 16.47
CA GLU A 30 -5.87 12.37 16.40
C GLU A 30 -5.11 12.35 15.08
N PHE A 31 -4.65 13.51 14.61
CA PHE A 31 -4.00 13.68 13.32
C PHE A 31 -2.67 14.42 13.45
N PRO A 32 -1.67 13.85 14.16
CA PRO A 32 -0.35 14.46 14.25
C PRO A 32 0.32 14.49 12.86
N LEU A 33 1.20 15.48 12.66
CA LEU A 33 2.05 15.56 11.48
C LEU A 33 3.24 14.62 11.65
N LEU A 34 3.19 13.49 10.96
CA LEU A 34 4.24 12.47 10.95
C LEU A 34 4.89 12.36 9.57
N GLY A 35 6.00 11.63 9.52
CA GLY A 35 6.74 11.42 8.30
C GLY A 35 7.71 12.55 7.95
N GLY A 36 8.08 12.58 6.69
CA GLY A 36 9.08 13.50 6.14
C GLY A 36 10.48 12.87 6.09
N LEU A 37 11.04 12.81 4.86
CA LEU A 37 12.35 12.17 4.66
C LEU A 37 13.50 12.89 5.35
N ALA A 38 13.38 14.22 5.58
CA ALA A 38 14.39 14.97 6.29
C ALA A 38 14.50 14.53 7.76
N ARG A 39 13.39 14.31 8.44
CA ARG A 39 13.33 13.74 9.80
C ARG A 39 13.79 12.28 9.81
N MET A 40 13.35 11.48 8.84
CA MET A 40 13.76 10.08 8.71
C MET A 40 15.27 9.94 8.52
N LYS A 41 15.89 10.82 7.72
CA LYS A 41 17.36 10.85 7.53
C LYS A 41 18.08 11.07 8.87
N THR A 42 17.64 12.03 9.66
CA THR A 42 18.18 12.30 10.99
C THR A 42 18.07 11.08 11.91
N LEU A 43 16.92 10.38 11.89
CA LEU A 43 16.72 9.14 12.64
C LEU A 43 17.71 8.04 12.18
N PHE A 44 17.84 7.83 10.87
CA PHE A 44 18.74 6.82 10.32
C PHE A 44 20.19 7.09 10.68
N ASP A 45 20.62 8.35 10.59
CA ASP A 45 22.00 8.74 10.93
C ASP A 45 22.28 8.61 12.42
N ARG A 46 21.32 8.96 13.28
CA ARG A 46 21.41 8.75 14.72
C ARG A 46 21.65 7.26 15.02
N VAL A 47 20.83 6.37 14.48
CA VAL A 47 20.97 4.92 14.71
C VAL A 47 22.28 4.38 14.13
N ARG A 48 22.71 4.86 12.96
CA ARG A 48 24.00 4.49 12.37
C ARG A 48 25.19 4.94 13.23
N SER A 49 25.06 6.10 13.87
CA SER A 49 26.09 6.61 14.79
C SER A 49 26.15 5.82 16.10
N GLU A 50 25.00 5.40 16.62
CA GLU A 50 24.91 4.54 17.81
C GLU A 50 25.57 3.17 17.59
N ARG A 51 25.51 2.62 16.37
CA ARG A 51 25.95 1.27 16.01
C ARG A 51 26.74 1.26 14.70
N SER A 52 27.90 1.93 14.72
CA SER A 52 28.74 2.08 13.52
C SER A 52 29.07 0.73 12.86
N GLY A 53 28.78 0.61 11.56
CA GLY A 53 29.02 -0.60 10.76
C GLY A 53 28.07 -1.77 11.06
N ALA A 54 27.11 -1.63 11.98
CA ALA A 54 26.19 -2.69 12.38
C ALA A 54 24.71 -2.35 12.10
N VAL A 55 24.44 -1.42 11.18
CA VAL A 55 23.07 -1.02 10.81
C VAL A 55 22.83 -1.29 9.33
N MET A 56 21.70 -1.89 9.01
CA MET A 56 21.22 -2.09 7.65
C MET A 56 19.80 -1.55 7.51
N ALA A 57 19.60 -0.60 6.60
CA ALA A 57 18.28 -0.08 6.25
C ALA A 57 17.76 -0.77 4.99
N LEU A 58 16.46 -1.10 4.97
CA LEU A 58 15.77 -1.80 3.89
C LEU A 58 14.44 -1.12 3.58
N ASP A 59 14.07 -1.10 2.29
CA ASP A 59 12.84 -0.52 1.76
C ASP A 59 11.95 -1.64 1.18
N ASN A 60 10.75 -1.79 1.73
CA ASN A 60 9.84 -2.86 1.30
C ASN A 60 9.07 -2.55 0.00
N GLY A 61 9.32 -1.42 -0.67
CA GLY A 61 8.58 -1.01 -1.87
C GLY A 61 7.29 -0.24 -1.57
N ASP A 62 6.49 -0.06 -2.60
CA ASP A 62 5.42 0.95 -2.62
C ASP A 62 5.96 2.35 -2.32
N THR A 63 7.16 2.63 -2.82
CA THR A 63 7.90 3.85 -2.53
C THR A 63 7.56 4.96 -3.52
N PHE A 64 7.44 4.62 -4.82
CA PHE A 64 7.46 5.59 -5.92
C PHE A 64 6.09 5.97 -6.48
N HIS A 65 4.98 5.55 -5.85
CA HIS A 65 3.61 5.81 -6.31
C HIS A 65 2.69 6.15 -5.14
N GLY A 66 1.82 7.19 -5.27
CA GLY A 66 0.76 7.47 -4.27
C GLY A 66 0.48 8.95 -4.05
N THR A 67 1.42 9.86 -4.33
CA THR A 67 1.20 11.31 -4.34
C THR A 67 1.17 11.84 -5.77
N HIS A 68 0.65 13.08 -5.96
CA HIS A 68 0.66 13.75 -7.25
C HIS A 68 2.07 13.80 -7.85
N LEU A 69 3.07 14.24 -7.09
CA LEU A 69 4.46 14.31 -7.53
C LEU A 69 4.97 12.96 -8.04
N ALA A 70 4.74 11.90 -7.26
CA ALA A 70 5.16 10.55 -7.62
C ALA A 70 4.49 10.08 -8.92
N VAL A 71 3.18 10.34 -9.08
CA VAL A 71 2.42 9.97 -10.28
C VAL A 71 2.86 10.79 -11.49
N LYS A 72 2.96 12.12 -11.36
CA LYS A 72 3.36 13.03 -12.42
C LYS A 72 4.75 12.72 -12.97
N THR A 73 5.70 12.42 -12.10
CA THR A 73 7.10 12.13 -12.48
C THR A 73 7.39 10.64 -12.64
N LYS A 74 6.36 9.78 -12.49
CA LYS A 74 6.51 8.31 -12.49
C LYS A 74 7.58 7.84 -11.50
N GLY A 75 7.63 8.48 -10.33
CA GLY A 75 8.58 8.19 -9.27
C GLY A 75 9.98 8.80 -9.43
N GLU A 76 10.33 9.33 -10.60
CA GLU A 76 11.70 9.77 -10.89
C GLU A 76 12.18 10.92 -9.98
N ALA A 77 11.29 11.84 -9.58
CA ALA A 77 11.62 12.97 -8.70
C ALA A 77 12.03 12.52 -7.29
N LEU A 78 11.65 11.32 -6.86
CA LEU A 78 11.95 10.81 -5.52
C LEU A 78 13.34 10.20 -5.40
N ILE A 79 13.96 9.79 -6.52
CA ILE A 79 15.19 9.00 -6.54
C ILE A 79 16.35 9.65 -5.76
N PRO A 80 16.64 10.96 -5.89
CA PRO A 80 17.74 11.57 -5.14
C PRO A 80 17.57 11.46 -3.63
N ALA A 81 16.36 11.71 -3.13
CA ALA A 81 16.04 11.62 -1.70
C ALA A 81 16.09 10.17 -1.19
N ILE A 82 15.56 9.22 -1.94
CA ILE A 82 15.61 7.78 -1.59
C ILE A 82 17.05 7.28 -1.58
N ASN A 83 17.87 7.63 -2.57
CA ASN A 83 19.29 7.27 -2.58
C ASN A 83 20.05 7.82 -1.37
N MET A 84 19.70 9.02 -0.90
CA MET A 84 20.35 9.64 0.26
C MET A 84 20.05 8.91 1.58
N LEU A 85 18.94 8.17 1.68
CA LEU A 85 18.63 7.35 2.86
C LEU A 85 19.57 6.15 3.01
N GLY A 86 20.23 5.70 1.92
CA GLY A 86 21.26 4.67 1.94
C GLY A 86 20.73 3.30 2.30
N PHE A 87 19.65 2.89 1.66
CA PHE A 87 19.13 1.52 1.76
C PHE A 87 20.12 0.49 1.21
N ALA A 88 20.05 -0.73 1.73
CA ALA A 88 20.83 -1.85 1.21
C ALA A 88 20.13 -2.52 0.02
N ALA A 89 18.83 -2.62 0.05
CA ALA A 89 17.98 -3.15 -1.01
C ALA A 89 16.56 -2.65 -0.87
N MET A 90 15.78 -2.80 -1.94
CA MET A 90 14.31 -2.66 -1.94
C MET A 90 13.63 -3.83 -2.66
N THR A 91 12.31 -3.94 -2.49
CA THR A 91 11.43 -4.78 -3.33
C THR A 91 10.32 -3.92 -3.94
N ALA A 92 9.26 -4.50 -4.57
CA ALA A 92 8.35 -3.71 -5.38
C ALA A 92 6.90 -4.20 -5.39
N HIS A 93 5.98 -3.23 -5.69
CA HIS A 93 4.58 -3.45 -6.03
C HIS A 93 4.04 -2.34 -6.96
N TRP A 94 3.67 -1.16 -6.43
CA TRP A 94 3.18 -0.04 -7.26
C TRP A 94 4.27 0.59 -8.13
N GLU A 95 5.54 0.24 -7.94
CA GLU A 95 6.61 0.56 -8.89
C GLU A 95 6.27 0.08 -10.30
N PHE A 96 5.49 -1.00 -10.42
CA PHE A 96 4.99 -1.56 -11.67
C PHE A 96 3.85 -0.76 -12.32
N ALA A 97 3.37 0.33 -11.71
CA ALA A 97 2.25 1.13 -12.23
C ALA A 97 2.46 1.66 -13.67
N TRP A 98 3.70 1.80 -14.08
CA TRP A 98 4.07 2.26 -15.43
C TRP A 98 4.71 1.16 -16.30
N GLY A 99 4.52 -0.09 -15.90
CA GLY A 99 5.02 -1.28 -16.58
C GLY A 99 6.43 -1.69 -16.18
N PRO A 100 6.80 -2.96 -16.47
CA PRO A 100 8.09 -3.55 -16.05
C PRO A 100 9.31 -2.83 -16.59
N ASP A 101 9.30 -2.34 -17.84
CA ASP A 101 10.42 -1.60 -18.44
C ASP A 101 10.72 -0.30 -17.67
N HIS A 102 9.66 0.35 -17.14
CA HIS A 102 9.86 1.54 -16.31
C HIS A 102 10.48 1.18 -14.95
N VAL A 103 10.08 0.05 -14.34
CA VAL A 103 10.69 -0.42 -13.08
C VAL A 103 12.18 -0.70 -13.28
N GLU A 104 12.57 -1.35 -14.38
CA GLU A 104 13.98 -1.59 -14.69
C GLU A 104 14.77 -0.28 -14.85
N LYS A 105 14.16 0.72 -15.52
CA LYS A 105 14.75 2.06 -15.65
C LYS A 105 14.87 2.76 -14.28
N LEU A 106 13.86 2.69 -13.43
CA LEU A 106 13.89 3.22 -12.06
C LEU A 106 15.00 2.55 -11.25
N ALA A 107 15.02 1.21 -11.23
CA ALA A 107 16.01 0.42 -10.50
C ALA A 107 17.43 0.74 -10.93
N SER A 108 17.67 1.03 -12.22
CA SER A 108 19.01 1.41 -12.71
C SER A 108 19.53 2.75 -12.18
N LYS A 109 18.64 3.61 -11.65
CA LYS A 109 19.00 4.93 -11.08
C LYS A 109 19.15 4.90 -9.55
N LEU A 110 18.75 3.80 -8.91
CA LEU A 110 18.88 3.61 -7.47
C LEU A 110 20.30 3.28 -7.07
N GLY A 111 20.71 3.74 -5.89
CA GLY A 111 21.99 3.43 -5.27
C GLY A 111 22.05 2.03 -4.63
N HIS A 112 20.99 1.24 -4.76
CA HIS A 112 20.82 -0.10 -4.21
C HIS A 112 19.97 -0.96 -5.15
N PRO A 113 20.07 -2.30 -5.13
CA PRO A 113 19.29 -3.16 -5.99
C PRO A 113 17.83 -3.23 -5.58
N LEU A 114 16.94 -3.35 -6.59
CA LEU A 114 15.60 -3.86 -6.44
C LEU A 114 15.65 -5.38 -6.54
N LEU A 115 15.14 -6.08 -5.53
CA LEU A 115 15.14 -7.54 -5.44
C LEU A 115 13.74 -8.09 -5.65
N ALA A 116 13.60 -9.11 -6.52
CA ALA A 116 12.31 -9.77 -6.77
C ALA A 116 12.52 -11.24 -7.22
N ALA A 117 12.73 -12.14 -6.26
CA ALA A 117 12.97 -13.56 -6.53
C ALA A 117 11.80 -14.25 -7.24
N ASN A 118 10.58 -13.75 -7.05
CA ASN A 118 9.34 -14.30 -7.58
C ASN A 118 8.84 -13.65 -8.89
N CYS A 119 9.63 -12.74 -9.49
CA CYS A 119 9.30 -12.10 -10.77
C CYS A 119 10.05 -12.77 -11.92
N TYR A 120 9.33 -13.14 -12.99
CA TYR A 120 9.88 -13.83 -14.14
C TYR A 120 9.39 -13.23 -15.46
N ARG A 121 10.26 -13.13 -16.48
CA ARG A 121 9.85 -12.85 -17.85
C ARG A 121 9.01 -14.01 -18.40
N LYS A 122 7.93 -13.68 -19.10
CA LYS A 122 7.01 -14.72 -19.66
C LYS A 122 7.62 -15.49 -20.82
N ASP A 123 8.49 -14.84 -21.60
CA ASP A 123 9.12 -15.39 -22.80
C ASP A 123 10.33 -16.27 -22.50
N THR A 124 11.24 -15.82 -21.61
CA THR A 124 12.50 -16.52 -21.31
C THR A 124 12.45 -17.36 -20.04
N GLY A 125 11.55 -17.02 -19.11
CA GLY A 125 11.53 -17.59 -17.75
C GLY A 125 12.66 -17.08 -16.84
N GLU A 126 13.46 -16.11 -17.29
CA GLU A 126 14.51 -15.49 -16.49
C GLU A 126 13.96 -14.43 -15.55
N ARG A 127 14.67 -14.16 -14.46
CA ARG A 127 14.35 -13.06 -13.52
C ARG A 127 14.88 -11.74 -14.08
N PRO A 128 14.04 -10.69 -14.25
CA PRO A 128 14.51 -9.36 -14.64
C PRO A 128 15.27 -8.63 -13.52
N PHE A 129 15.06 -9.04 -12.27
CA PHE A 129 15.68 -8.46 -11.09
C PHE A 129 16.47 -9.52 -10.31
N PRO A 130 17.55 -9.13 -9.59
CA PRO A 130 18.24 -10.05 -8.67
C PRO A 130 17.26 -10.63 -7.65
N ALA A 131 17.45 -11.89 -7.29
CA ALA A 131 16.67 -12.55 -6.26
C ALA A 131 17.15 -12.18 -4.86
N THR A 132 18.46 -12.03 -4.71
CA THR A 132 19.14 -11.95 -3.42
C THR A 132 20.28 -10.93 -3.40
N LEU A 133 20.66 -10.53 -2.21
CA LEU A 133 21.85 -9.77 -1.91
C LEU A 133 22.50 -10.33 -0.64
N THR A 134 23.82 -10.44 -0.60
CA THR A 134 24.57 -10.69 0.65
C THR A 134 25.30 -9.43 1.05
N LYS A 135 25.19 -9.03 2.32
CA LYS A 135 25.84 -7.84 2.87
C LYS A 135 26.46 -8.12 4.24
N ALA A 136 27.71 -7.68 4.43
CA ALA A 136 28.35 -7.72 5.73
C ALA A 136 27.80 -6.58 6.62
N VAL A 137 27.32 -6.91 7.81
CA VAL A 137 26.76 -5.97 8.80
C VAL A 137 27.22 -6.40 10.18
N GLY A 138 27.96 -5.55 10.90
CA GLY A 138 28.49 -5.84 12.24
C GLY A 138 29.40 -7.09 12.28
N GLY A 139 30.00 -7.46 11.15
CA GLY A 139 30.82 -8.67 11.04
C GLY A 139 30.05 -9.96 10.73
N LEU A 140 28.73 -9.89 10.57
CA LEU A 140 27.87 -11.00 10.10
C LEU A 140 27.62 -10.88 8.61
N ASN A 141 27.52 -12.02 7.92
CA ASN A 141 27.03 -12.10 6.55
C ASN A 141 25.50 -12.25 6.56
N VAL A 142 24.79 -11.20 6.17
CA VAL A 142 23.31 -11.20 6.11
C VAL A 142 22.89 -11.44 4.66
N GLY A 143 22.18 -12.56 4.43
CA GLY A 143 21.53 -12.87 3.16
C GLY A 143 20.14 -12.23 3.12
N ILE A 144 19.87 -11.47 2.06
CA ILE A 144 18.59 -10.78 1.84
C ILE A 144 17.91 -11.42 0.63
N ILE A 145 16.65 -11.79 0.74
CA ILE A 145 15.82 -12.31 -0.36
C ILE A 145 14.70 -11.32 -0.58
N GLY A 146 14.53 -10.79 -1.81
CA GLY A 146 13.44 -9.87 -2.12
C GLY A 146 12.25 -10.60 -2.73
N ILE A 147 11.04 -10.28 -2.27
CA ILE A 147 9.77 -10.81 -2.80
C ILE A 147 8.83 -9.66 -3.13
N ALA A 148 8.54 -9.50 -4.42
CA ALA A 148 7.57 -8.52 -4.90
C ALA A 148 6.12 -9.01 -4.65
N ALA A 149 5.16 -8.07 -4.67
CA ALA A 149 3.75 -8.39 -4.50
C ALA A 149 3.25 -9.41 -5.53
N THR A 150 2.60 -10.46 -5.07
CA THR A 150 2.09 -11.54 -5.95
C THR A 150 0.85 -11.16 -6.73
N ILE A 151 0.23 -10.04 -6.40
CA ILE A 151 -1.05 -9.61 -6.97
C ILE A 151 -0.91 -8.76 -8.23
N ILE A 152 0.32 -8.39 -8.61
CA ILE A 152 0.59 -7.48 -9.74
C ILE A 152 0.01 -8.00 -11.05
N ASP A 153 0.14 -9.30 -11.35
CA ASP A 153 -0.42 -9.92 -12.55
C ASP A 153 -1.82 -10.52 -12.37
N LYS A 154 -2.43 -10.39 -11.18
CA LYS A 154 -3.73 -11.00 -10.83
C LYS A 154 -4.85 -9.98 -10.64
N SER A 155 -4.57 -8.86 -10.01
CA SER A 155 -5.59 -7.88 -9.63
C SER A 155 -5.30 -6.45 -10.10
N MET A 156 -4.05 -6.15 -10.53
CA MET A 156 -3.68 -4.85 -11.07
C MET A 156 -4.03 -4.74 -12.58
N PRO A 157 -4.06 -3.53 -13.16
CA PRO A 157 -4.25 -3.36 -14.60
C PRO A 157 -3.22 -4.16 -15.42
N PRO A 158 -3.60 -4.72 -16.60
CA PRO A 158 -2.75 -5.63 -17.37
C PRO A 158 -1.36 -5.09 -17.73
N HIS A 159 -1.22 -3.77 -17.95
CA HIS A 159 0.05 -3.14 -18.28
C HIS A 159 1.09 -3.18 -17.14
N PHE A 160 0.65 -3.37 -15.88
CA PHE A 160 1.56 -3.52 -14.74
C PHE A 160 2.45 -4.77 -14.86
N SER A 161 1.97 -5.81 -15.52
CA SER A 161 2.67 -7.10 -15.67
C SER A 161 2.85 -7.51 -17.12
N GLU A 162 2.91 -6.54 -18.03
CA GLU A 162 3.18 -6.85 -19.43
C GLU A 162 4.56 -7.50 -19.58
N GLY A 163 4.61 -8.69 -20.18
CA GLY A 163 5.86 -9.44 -20.34
C GLY A 163 6.41 -10.13 -19.09
N VAL A 164 5.84 -9.92 -17.89
CA VAL A 164 6.27 -10.58 -16.66
C VAL A 164 5.13 -11.31 -15.94
N ARG A 165 5.48 -12.26 -15.09
CA ARG A 165 4.57 -13.01 -14.22
C ARG A 165 5.15 -13.12 -12.81
N PHE A 166 4.28 -13.38 -11.83
CA PHE A 166 4.66 -13.51 -10.43
C PHE A 166 4.19 -14.84 -9.84
N THR A 167 5.10 -15.52 -9.12
CA THR A 167 4.77 -16.69 -8.30
C THR A 167 4.39 -16.25 -6.88
N ASN A 168 3.96 -17.19 -6.03
CA ASN A 168 3.70 -16.91 -4.61
C ASN A 168 4.98 -16.74 -3.77
N GLY A 169 6.16 -17.03 -4.32
CA GLY A 169 7.45 -16.83 -3.69
C GLY A 169 7.89 -17.92 -2.71
N ILE A 170 7.06 -18.88 -2.36
CA ILE A 170 7.36 -19.88 -1.32
C ILE A 170 8.56 -20.76 -1.70
N ASP A 171 8.55 -21.30 -2.92
CA ASP A 171 9.62 -22.19 -3.39
C ASP A 171 10.90 -21.38 -3.62
N GLU A 172 10.79 -20.17 -4.17
CA GLU A 172 11.92 -19.26 -4.37
C GLU A 172 12.60 -18.91 -3.04
N VAL A 173 11.84 -18.54 -2.01
CA VAL A 173 12.42 -18.23 -0.69
C VAL A 173 13.08 -19.45 -0.07
N ARG A 174 12.46 -20.63 -0.20
CA ARG A 174 13.04 -21.88 0.31
C ARG A 174 14.38 -22.19 -0.33
N ASP A 175 14.45 -22.10 -1.66
CA ASP A 175 15.66 -22.45 -2.41
C ASP A 175 16.77 -21.41 -2.20
N GLU A 176 16.43 -20.11 -2.24
CA GLU A 176 17.39 -19.02 -2.03
C GLU A 176 17.90 -18.99 -0.58
N ALA A 177 17.06 -19.23 0.43
CA ALA A 177 17.48 -19.33 1.83
C ALA A 177 18.49 -20.48 2.03
N LYS A 178 18.24 -21.65 1.44
CA LYS A 178 19.15 -22.78 1.46
C LYS A 178 20.47 -22.45 0.74
N ALA A 179 20.42 -21.80 -0.41
CA ALA A 179 21.60 -21.41 -1.17
C ALA A 179 22.45 -20.40 -0.39
N LEU A 180 21.85 -19.34 0.17
CA LEU A 180 22.54 -18.34 0.98
C LEU A 180 23.22 -18.94 2.23
N ARG A 181 22.52 -19.85 2.94
CA ARG A 181 23.11 -20.57 4.08
C ARG A 181 24.32 -21.41 3.65
N SER A 182 24.23 -22.10 2.51
CA SER A 182 25.37 -22.90 1.99
C SER A 182 26.56 -22.04 1.56
N GLN A 183 26.32 -20.76 1.24
CA GLN A 183 27.33 -19.75 0.93
C GLN A 183 27.87 -19.03 2.17
N GLY A 184 27.43 -19.41 3.37
CA GLY A 184 27.93 -18.87 4.64
C GLY A 184 27.18 -17.64 5.15
N ALA A 185 25.89 -17.47 4.79
CA ALA A 185 25.07 -16.45 5.43
C ALA A 185 24.77 -16.82 6.89
N ASP A 186 25.08 -15.90 7.80
CA ASP A 186 24.80 -16.02 9.24
C ASP A 186 23.33 -15.77 9.56
N LEU A 187 22.66 -14.88 8.82
CA LEU A 187 21.25 -14.57 8.95
C LEU A 187 20.58 -14.49 7.57
N ILE A 188 19.30 -14.90 7.51
CA ILE A 188 18.43 -14.75 6.33
C ILE A 188 17.31 -13.77 6.64
N VAL A 189 17.27 -12.68 5.89
CA VAL A 189 16.23 -11.65 5.94
C VAL A 189 15.43 -11.71 4.65
N VAL A 190 14.13 -11.91 4.76
CA VAL A 190 13.20 -11.77 3.63
C VAL A 190 12.65 -10.35 3.61
N LEU A 191 12.92 -9.63 2.54
CA LEU A 191 12.37 -8.30 2.25
C LEU A 191 11.12 -8.51 1.39
N SER A 192 9.95 -8.45 2.02
CA SER A 192 8.70 -8.91 1.43
C SER A 192 7.69 -7.79 1.19
N HIS A 193 7.04 -7.84 0.02
CA HIS A 193 5.84 -7.05 -0.25
C HIS A 193 4.59 -7.93 -0.45
N LEU A 194 4.51 -9.05 0.24
CA LEU A 194 3.35 -9.96 0.18
C LEU A 194 2.16 -9.44 0.99
N GLY A 195 2.44 -8.92 2.17
CA GLY A 195 1.47 -8.57 3.20
C GLY A 195 1.53 -9.50 4.41
N LEU A 196 1.15 -8.98 5.59
CA LEU A 196 1.31 -9.68 6.86
C LEU A 196 0.70 -11.11 6.89
N PRO A 197 -0.53 -11.35 6.39
CA PRO A 197 -1.10 -12.70 6.39
C PRO A 197 -0.29 -13.70 5.55
N GLN A 198 0.16 -13.26 4.35
CA GLN A 198 0.97 -14.08 3.45
C GLN A 198 2.38 -14.32 4.02
N ASP A 199 2.97 -13.33 4.66
CA ASP A 199 4.28 -13.43 5.30
C ASP A 199 4.26 -14.38 6.50
N MET A 200 3.18 -14.37 7.28
CA MET A 200 2.98 -15.36 8.34
C MET A 200 2.84 -16.78 7.77
N GLU A 201 2.17 -16.95 6.65
CA GLU A 201 2.04 -18.24 5.98
C GLU A 201 3.35 -18.69 5.34
N LEU A 202 4.11 -17.77 4.73
CA LEU A 202 5.46 -18.03 4.23
C LEU A 202 6.37 -18.55 5.36
N ALA A 203 6.37 -17.90 6.52
CA ALA A 203 7.15 -18.33 7.68
C ALA A 203 6.71 -19.69 8.24
N ARG A 204 5.43 -20.09 8.08
CA ARG A 204 4.97 -21.45 8.44
C ARG A 204 5.50 -22.51 7.51
N GLN A 205 5.58 -22.20 6.20
CA GLN A 205 5.92 -23.16 5.15
C GLN A 205 7.43 -23.25 4.87
N VAL A 206 8.21 -22.23 5.20
CA VAL A 206 9.63 -22.16 4.91
C VAL A 206 10.41 -21.97 6.20
N LEU A 207 11.17 -23.00 6.58
CA LEU A 207 12.06 -22.96 7.74
C LEU A 207 13.42 -22.33 7.35
N GLY A 208 14.11 -21.74 8.34
CA GLY A 208 15.45 -21.17 8.16
C GLY A 208 15.48 -19.71 7.75
N ILE A 209 14.33 -19.05 7.75
CA ILE A 209 14.20 -17.59 7.69
C ILE A 209 14.35 -17.06 9.12
N ASP A 210 15.21 -16.08 9.36
CA ASP A 210 15.38 -15.45 10.68
C ASP A 210 14.46 -14.25 10.86
N VAL A 211 14.34 -13.41 9.82
CA VAL A 211 13.50 -12.19 9.85
C VAL A 211 12.72 -12.03 8.54
N ILE A 212 11.48 -11.63 8.63
CA ILE A 212 10.71 -11.08 7.51
C ILE A 212 10.40 -9.61 7.82
N LEU A 213 10.86 -8.72 6.94
CA LEU A 213 10.40 -7.35 6.87
C LEU A 213 9.20 -7.35 5.93
N SER A 214 8.00 -7.15 6.48
CA SER A 214 6.72 -7.21 5.77
C SER A 214 6.29 -5.83 5.27
N GLY A 215 5.63 -5.75 4.11
CA GLY A 215 5.04 -4.52 3.55
C GLY A 215 3.57 -4.74 3.14
N HIS A 216 3.04 -3.86 2.26
CA HIS A 216 1.76 -3.99 1.58
C HIS A 216 0.50 -3.79 2.44
N THR A 217 0.40 -4.39 3.61
CA THR A 217 -0.85 -4.35 4.42
C THR A 217 -0.90 -3.19 5.41
N HIS A 218 0.15 -2.36 5.48
CA HIS A 218 0.28 -1.15 6.30
C HIS A 218 0.07 -1.37 7.80
N ASN A 219 0.36 -2.58 8.28
CA ASN A 219 0.23 -2.88 9.70
C ASN A 219 1.27 -2.11 10.52
N ARG A 220 0.84 -1.54 11.64
CA ARG A 220 1.69 -0.93 12.66
C ARG A 220 1.93 -1.93 13.76
N LEU A 221 2.98 -2.73 13.62
CA LEU A 221 3.35 -3.72 14.62
C LEU A 221 4.25 -3.06 15.67
N THR A 222 3.78 -2.99 16.91
CA THR A 222 4.56 -2.48 18.06
C THR A 222 5.48 -3.55 18.63
N GLU A 223 5.17 -4.81 18.37
CA GLU A 223 5.97 -5.99 18.72
C GLU A 223 6.08 -6.90 17.51
N PRO A 224 7.19 -7.64 17.35
CA PRO A 224 7.32 -8.61 16.27
C PRO A 224 6.30 -9.73 16.41
N VAL A 225 5.72 -10.16 15.28
CA VAL A 225 5.00 -11.43 15.21
C VAL A 225 6.02 -12.54 15.05
N CYS A 226 5.96 -13.57 15.90
CA CYS A 226 6.85 -14.72 15.81
C CYS A 226 6.09 -15.92 15.25
N VAL A 227 6.59 -16.47 14.13
CA VAL A 227 6.05 -17.69 13.52
C VAL A 227 7.19 -18.69 13.36
N ASN A 228 7.07 -19.86 14.02
CA ASN A 228 8.20 -20.74 14.22
C ASN A 228 9.35 -19.99 14.92
N GLU A 229 10.52 -19.87 14.27
CA GLU A 229 11.66 -19.10 14.76
C GLU A 229 11.83 -17.77 13.99
N THR A 230 10.92 -17.43 13.08
CA THR A 230 10.99 -16.25 12.24
C THR A 230 10.33 -15.05 12.90
N LEU A 231 11.06 -13.93 13.02
CA LEU A 231 10.54 -12.64 13.48
C LEU A 231 9.95 -11.86 12.29
N ILE A 232 8.73 -11.35 12.42
CA ILE A 232 8.08 -10.55 11.38
C ILE A 232 7.75 -9.18 11.96
N ILE A 233 8.18 -8.10 11.27
CA ILE A 233 7.81 -6.72 11.59
C ILE A 233 7.19 -6.04 10.38
N GLN A 234 6.35 -5.02 10.63
CA GLN A 234 5.81 -4.11 9.63
C GLN A 234 5.57 -2.73 10.25
N SER A 235 5.89 -1.67 9.54
CA SER A 235 6.08 -0.33 10.11
C SER A 235 5.09 0.72 9.61
N GLY A 236 3.85 0.31 9.34
CA GLY A 236 2.79 1.22 8.88
C GLY A 236 2.97 1.62 7.41
N CYS A 237 2.85 2.90 7.10
CA CYS A 237 3.00 3.44 5.74
C CYS A 237 3.37 4.92 5.75
N HIS A 238 3.52 5.52 4.54
CA HIS A 238 3.75 6.96 4.30
C HIS A 238 5.04 7.51 4.94
N GLY A 239 5.96 6.64 5.38
CA GLY A 239 7.13 7.09 6.12
C GLY A 239 6.81 7.68 7.49
N ALA A 240 5.57 7.52 7.98
CA ALA A 240 5.14 8.00 9.29
C ALA A 240 5.83 7.29 10.46
N PHE A 241 6.31 6.07 10.22
CA PHE A 241 7.03 5.24 11.19
C PHE A 241 8.25 4.58 10.56
N VAL A 242 9.24 4.27 11.40
CA VAL A 242 10.39 3.44 11.07
C VAL A 242 10.42 2.26 12.03
N GLY A 243 10.50 1.05 11.49
CA GLY A 243 10.76 -0.15 12.28
C GLY A 243 12.25 -0.25 12.61
N ARG A 244 12.59 -0.32 13.89
CA ARG A 244 13.94 -0.64 14.37
C ARG A 244 13.92 -2.01 15.02
N LEU A 245 14.68 -2.96 14.48
CA LEU A 245 14.83 -4.30 15.04
C LEU A 245 16.32 -4.52 15.38
N ASP A 246 16.63 -4.51 16.66
CA ASP A 246 17.96 -4.84 17.18
C ASP A 246 18.04 -6.35 17.44
N LEU A 247 19.06 -7.01 16.92
CA LEU A 247 19.27 -8.46 16.98
C LEU A 247 20.60 -8.77 17.65
N GLU A 248 20.59 -9.57 18.70
CA GLU A 248 21.79 -10.18 19.26
C GLU A 248 21.97 -11.57 18.66
N VAL A 249 23.13 -11.77 18.03
CA VAL A 249 23.44 -13.01 17.28
C VAL A 249 24.63 -13.71 17.87
N ALA A 250 24.49 -15.01 18.11
CA ALA A 250 25.58 -15.90 18.50
C ALA A 250 25.48 -17.20 17.69
N ASP A 251 26.60 -17.67 17.18
CA ASP A 251 26.69 -18.91 16.39
C ASP A 251 25.65 -19.02 15.25
N GLY A 252 25.42 -17.90 14.54
CA GLY A 252 24.48 -17.83 13.42
C GLY A 252 23.00 -17.90 13.81
N ARG A 253 22.65 -17.63 15.08
CA ARG A 253 21.28 -17.64 15.60
C ARG A 253 20.98 -16.37 16.37
N ILE A 254 19.75 -15.89 16.24
CA ILE A 254 19.22 -14.81 17.08
C ILE A 254 19.01 -15.36 18.48
N VAL A 255 19.73 -14.82 19.47
CA VAL A 255 19.60 -15.21 20.88
C VAL A 255 18.77 -14.23 21.69
N SER A 256 18.65 -12.99 21.22
CA SER A 256 17.83 -11.95 21.80
C SER A 256 17.45 -10.93 20.73
N HIS A 257 16.33 -10.24 20.90
CA HIS A 257 15.92 -9.13 20.03
C HIS A 257 15.17 -8.06 20.82
N SER A 258 15.20 -6.84 20.28
CA SER A 258 14.27 -5.77 20.69
C SER A 258 13.73 -5.05 19.46
N HIS A 259 12.48 -4.62 19.53
CA HIS A 259 11.82 -3.91 18.45
C HIS A 259 11.24 -2.58 18.93
N ALA A 260 11.29 -1.57 18.08
CA ALA A 260 10.60 -0.31 18.28
C ALA A 260 9.98 0.16 16.96
N LEU A 261 8.70 0.46 17.00
CA LEU A 261 8.01 1.20 15.94
C LEU A 261 8.15 2.70 16.26
N ILE A 262 9.10 3.37 15.63
CA ILE A 262 9.50 4.74 15.95
C ILE A 262 8.68 5.71 15.09
N PRO A 263 7.87 6.61 15.69
CA PRO A 263 7.21 7.66 14.92
C PRO A 263 8.26 8.65 14.39
N VAL A 264 8.06 9.07 13.14
CA VAL A 264 8.87 10.12 12.52
C VAL A 264 8.16 11.45 12.75
N ASP A 265 8.34 12.03 13.93
CA ASP A 265 7.66 13.24 14.41
C ASP A 265 8.59 14.46 14.52
N ASP A 266 8.09 15.53 15.07
CA ASP A 266 8.81 16.81 15.23
C ASP A 266 9.87 16.83 16.35
N SER A 267 10.01 15.75 17.10
CA SER A 267 11.17 15.56 18.00
C SER A 267 12.48 15.32 17.24
N LEU A 268 12.37 14.97 15.95
CA LEU A 268 13.47 14.79 15.02
C LEU A 268 13.69 16.08 14.21
N ALA A 269 14.87 16.68 14.34
CA ALA A 269 15.24 17.82 13.50
C ALA A 269 15.36 17.38 12.02
N ASP A 270 15.02 18.27 11.10
CA ASP A 270 15.22 18.01 9.68
C ASP A 270 16.72 17.99 9.33
N ASP A 271 17.15 16.96 8.58
CA ASP A 271 18.46 16.97 7.94
C ASP A 271 18.48 18.04 6.84
N PRO A 272 19.39 19.02 6.87
CA PRO A 272 19.33 20.16 5.96
C PRO A 272 19.59 19.81 4.50
N VAL A 273 20.38 18.78 4.22
CA VAL A 273 20.67 18.34 2.84
C VAL A 273 19.46 17.60 2.27
N MET A 274 18.88 16.70 3.04
CA MET A 274 17.66 16.00 2.64
C MET A 274 16.48 16.99 2.47
N ALA A 275 16.35 17.98 3.38
CA ALA A 275 15.32 19.01 3.26
C ALA A 275 15.45 19.79 1.94
N SER A 276 16.68 20.09 1.50
CA SER A 276 16.94 20.77 0.23
C SER A 276 16.56 19.88 -0.97
N LEU A 277 16.87 18.58 -0.93
CA LEU A 277 16.48 17.63 -2.00
C LEU A 277 14.96 17.48 -2.08
N VAL A 278 14.29 17.40 -0.94
CA VAL A 278 12.82 17.33 -0.88
C VAL A 278 12.21 18.62 -1.43
N ALA A 279 12.71 19.79 -1.05
CA ALA A 279 12.24 21.07 -1.56
C ALA A 279 12.43 21.20 -3.08
N GLU A 280 13.55 20.73 -3.61
CA GLU A 280 13.81 20.69 -5.06
C GLU A 280 12.81 19.76 -5.78
N ALA A 281 12.56 18.56 -5.24
CA ALA A 281 11.58 17.63 -5.80
C ALA A 281 10.16 18.24 -5.81
N VAL A 282 9.73 18.79 -4.66
CA VAL A 282 8.40 19.41 -4.51
C VAL A 282 8.25 20.65 -5.40
N SER A 283 9.32 21.42 -5.67
CA SER A 283 9.27 22.58 -6.56
C SER A 283 8.91 22.24 -8.01
N GLN A 284 9.00 20.97 -8.41
CA GLN A 284 8.57 20.48 -9.73
C GLN A 284 7.06 20.19 -9.80
N GLU A 285 6.38 20.29 -8.68
CA GLU A 285 4.96 20.03 -8.55
C GLU A 285 4.15 21.28 -8.91
N ASP A 286 2.93 21.08 -9.42
CA ASP A 286 1.98 22.17 -9.59
C ASP A 286 1.55 22.70 -8.22
N ASP A 287 1.10 23.96 -8.16
CA ASP A 287 0.55 24.50 -6.91
C ASP A 287 -0.77 23.82 -6.56
N LEU A 288 -0.69 22.85 -5.65
CA LEU A 288 -1.83 22.09 -5.14
C LEU A 288 -2.35 22.63 -3.80
N SER A 289 -1.85 23.80 -3.35
CA SER A 289 -2.23 24.38 -2.05
C SER A 289 -3.59 25.08 -2.06
N SER A 290 -4.14 25.34 -3.26
CA SER A 290 -5.43 26.02 -3.41
C SER A 290 -6.57 25.24 -2.75
N VAL A 291 -7.35 25.94 -1.90
CA VAL A 291 -8.49 25.39 -1.18
C VAL A 291 -9.67 25.20 -2.13
N VAL A 292 -10.23 24.00 -2.20
CA VAL A 292 -11.40 23.64 -3.00
C VAL A 292 -12.70 23.56 -2.20
N GLY A 293 -12.61 23.49 -0.88
CA GLY A 293 -13.77 23.42 0.01
C GLY A 293 -13.38 23.16 1.43
N GLN A 294 -14.34 22.67 2.23
CA GLN A 294 -14.15 22.36 3.65
C GLN A 294 -14.81 21.04 4.01
N THR A 295 -14.30 20.37 5.05
CA THR A 295 -14.92 19.19 5.65
C THR A 295 -15.11 19.40 7.14
N SER A 296 -16.31 19.04 7.65
CA SER A 296 -16.60 19.04 9.10
C SER A 296 -16.21 17.72 9.78
N ILE A 297 -15.85 16.70 9.01
CA ILE A 297 -15.43 15.37 9.49
C ILE A 297 -14.03 15.05 8.99
N ALA A 298 -13.33 14.17 9.69
CA ALA A 298 -12.07 13.64 9.20
C ALA A 298 -12.28 12.68 8.05
N LEU A 299 -11.59 12.91 6.93
CA LEU A 299 -11.61 12.01 5.78
C LEU A 299 -10.40 11.06 5.89
N HIS A 300 -10.65 9.79 6.07
CA HIS A 300 -9.63 8.76 6.17
C HIS A 300 -10.13 7.44 5.57
N ARG A 301 -9.24 6.50 5.28
CA ARG A 301 -9.60 5.15 4.80
C ARG A 301 -9.03 4.02 5.66
N ASN A 302 -8.88 4.26 6.96
CA ASN A 302 -8.30 3.30 7.91
C ASN A 302 -9.30 2.24 8.40
N THR A 303 -10.43 2.06 7.72
CA THR A 303 -11.47 1.10 8.05
C THR A 303 -11.75 0.17 6.87
N CYS A 304 -11.87 -1.14 7.16
CA CYS A 304 -11.91 -2.17 6.13
C CYS A 304 -13.21 -2.16 5.29
N LEU A 305 -14.36 -1.93 5.91
CA LEU A 305 -15.67 -2.08 5.25
C LEU A 305 -16.11 -0.81 4.51
N THR A 306 -16.09 0.31 5.20
CA THR A 306 -16.47 1.64 4.69
C THR A 306 -15.51 2.67 5.25
N ALA A 307 -15.32 3.81 4.59
CA ALA A 307 -14.45 4.86 5.08
C ALA A 307 -14.91 6.24 4.58
N PRO A 308 -14.87 7.29 5.44
CA PRO A 308 -15.34 8.63 5.08
C PRO A 308 -14.67 9.22 3.83
N MET A 309 -13.39 8.97 3.62
CA MET A 309 -12.66 9.41 2.44
C MET A 309 -13.22 8.80 1.15
N ASP A 310 -13.54 7.52 1.19
CA ASP A 310 -14.12 6.81 0.05
C ASP A 310 -15.59 7.18 -0.17
N ASP A 311 -16.32 7.51 0.90
CA ASP A 311 -17.72 7.97 0.80
C ASP A 311 -17.83 9.31 0.05
N VAL A 312 -16.88 10.24 0.31
CA VAL A 312 -16.77 11.50 -0.42
C VAL A 312 -16.40 11.26 -1.89
N LEU A 313 -15.39 10.41 -2.14
CA LEU A 313 -15.00 10.05 -3.50
C LEU A 313 -16.19 9.49 -4.30
N LEU A 314 -16.93 8.57 -3.69
CA LEU A 314 -18.08 7.95 -4.35
C LEU A 314 -19.26 8.91 -4.52
N ALA A 315 -19.44 9.89 -3.64
CA ALA A 315 -20.42 10.95 -3.81
C ALA A 315 -20.11 11.80 -5.04
N ALA A 316 -18.85 12.21 -5.21
CA ALA A 316 -18.39 12.95 -6.37
C ALA A 316 -18.52 12.14 -7.68
N VAL A 317 -18.12 10.88 -7.67
CA VAL A 317 -18.20 9.96 -8.82
C VAL A 317 -19.68 9.72 -9.22
N ALA A 318 -20.57 9.52 -8.25
CA ALA A 318 -22.01 9.34 -8.50
C ALA A 318 -22.63 10.60 -9.09
N ALA A 319 -22.30 11.77 -8.56
CA ALA A 319 -22.80 13.06 -9.06
C ALA A 319 -22.32 13.31 -10.51
N ALA A 320 -21.04 13.11 -10.79
CA ALA A 320 -20.47 13.28 -12.14
C ALA A 320 -21.11 12.32 -13.17
N GLY A 321 -21.42 11.08 -12.78
CA GLY A 321 -22.06 10.10 -13.66
C GLY A 321 -23.60 10.14 -13.68
N GLY A 322 -24.22 10.95 -12.81
CA GLY A 322 -25.69 11.06 -12.71
C GLY A 322 -26.35 9.78 -12.23
N THR A 323 -25.70 8.99 -11.35
CA THR A 323 -26.20 7.68 -10.90
C THR A 323 -26.39 7.63 -9.38
N ALA A 324 -27.30 6.76 -8.92
CA ALA A 324 -27.50 6.53 -7.49
C ALA A 324 -26.45 5.55 -6.90
N ILE A 325 -25.89 4.65 -7.73
CA ILE A 325 -24.94 3.63 -7.33
C ILE A 325 -23.58 3.97 -7.93
N ALA A 326 -22.53 3.90 -7.10
CA ALA A 326 -21.17 4.08 -7.56
C ALA A 326 -20.22 3.09 -6.89
N PHE A 327 -19.09 2.79 -7.59
CA PHE A 327 -18.05 1.87 -7.13
C PHE A 327 -16.64 2.45 -7.29
N SER A 328 -15.75 2.10 -6.36
CA SER A 328 -14.31 2.37 -6.47
C SER A 328 -13.49 1.24 -5.84
N ASN A 329 -12.17 1.34 -5.97
CA ASN A 329 -11.26 0.42 -5.29
C ASN A 329 -11.39 0.53 -3.75
N GLY A 330 -10.96 -0.51 -3.07
CA GLY A 330 -10.68 -0.44 -1.63
C GLY A 330 -9.19 -0.15 -1.38
N TRP A 331 -8.68 1.01 -1.81
CA TRP A 331 -7.30 1.40 -1.52
C TRP A 331 -7.02 1.42 -0.01
N ARG A 332 -5.75 1.22 0.38
CA ARG A 332 -5.31 1.29 1.77
C ARG A 332 -4.53 2.56 2.09
N TYR A 333 -3.98 3.26 1.10
CA TYR A 333 -3.14 4.45 1.27
C TYR A 333 -3.87 5.75 0.90
N GLY A 334 -3.26 6.87 1.23
CA GLY A 334 -3.77 8.21 1.16
C GLY A 334 -3.80 8.83 2.56
N ALA A 335 -2.98 9.88 2.78
CA ALA A 335 -2.94 10.58 4.06
C ALA A 335 -4.33 11.10 4.42
N PRO A 336 -4.76 11.00 5.68
CA PRO A 336 -6.05 11.52 6.11
C PRO A 336 -6.12 13.04 5.97
N VAL A 337 -7.33 13.54 5.73
CA VAL A 337 -7.64 14.97 5.70
C VAL A 337 -8.40 15.31 6.99
N PRO A 338 -7.80 16.05 7.94
CA PRO A 338 -8.48 16.47 9.16
C PRO A 338 -9.67 17.40 8.87
N PRO A 339 -10.61 17.59 9.80
CA PRO A 339 -11.64 18.61 9.69
C PRO A 339 -11.04 20.00 9.41
N GLY A 340 -11.57 20.71 8.44
CA GLY A 340 -11.07 22.02 8.00
C GLY A 340 -11.06 22.20 6.50
N ALA A 341 -10.12 22.99 6.01
CA ALA A 341 -9.94 23.25 4.59
C ALA A 341 -9.46 21.99 3.85
N VAL A 342 -9.99 21.80 2.65
CA VAL A 342 -9.60 20.73 1.70
C VAL A 342 -8.90 21.40 0.52
N THR A 343 -7.70 20.95 0.20
CA THR A 343 -6.87 21.47 -0.90
C THR A 343 -6.86 20.53 -2.10
N TYR A 344 -6.34 20.98 -3.25
CA TYR A 344 -6.11 20.08 -4.39
C TYR A 344 -5.14 18.95 -4.05
N ASN A 345 -4.16 19.17 -3.17
CA ASN A 345 -3.29 18.08 -2.70
C ASN A 345 -4.09 16.99 -1.96
N ASP A 346 -5.08 17.39 -1.17
CA ASP A 346 -5.94 16.43 -0.45
C ASP A 346 -6.80 15.60 -1.42
N LEU A 347 -7.19 16.17 -2.57
CA LEU A 347 -7.90 15.40 -3.60
C LEU A 347 -7.05 14.26 -4.14
N TRP A 348 -5.73 14.48 -4.31
CA TRP A 348 -4.79 13.42 -4.70
C TRP A 348 -4.56 12.38 -3.59
N ASN A 349 -4.69 12.75 -2.31
CA ASN A 349 -4.72 11.79 -1.21
C ASN A 349 -6.00 10.95 -1.22
N ILE A 350 -7.14 11.54 -1.64
CA ILE A 350 -8.43 10.83 -1.75
C ILE A 350 -8.42 9.86 -2.94
N VAL A 351 -7.92 10.30 -4.09
CA VAL A 351 -7.81 9.46 -5.30
C VAL A 351 -6.37 9.52 -5.83
N PRO A 352 -5.52 8.55 -5.45
CA PRO A 352 -4.07 8.57 -5.73
C PRO A 352 -3.71 8.29 -7.19
N VAL A 353 -4.67 8.34 -8.08
CA VAL A 353 -4.61 8.31 -9.55
C VAL A 353 -5.75 9.17 -10.08
N ASP A 354 -5.67 9.65 -11.30
CA ASP A 354 -6.74 10.49 -11.87
C ASP A 354 -7.42 9.81 -13.06
N PRO A 355 -8.17 8.70 -12.83
CA PRO A 355 -8.89 8.01 -13.89
C PRO A 355 -10.12 8.80 -14.35
N PRO A 356 -10.59 8.60 -15.59
CA PRO A 356 -11.89 9.09 -15.99
C PRO A 356 -13.00 8.48 -15.13
N VAL A 357 -14.03 9.26 -14.83
CA VAL A 357 -15.28 8.73 -14.30
C VAL A 357 -15.94 7.92 -15.41
N SER A 358 -16.42 6.75 -15.11
CA SER A 358 -17.04 5.85 -16.09
C SER A 358 -18.45 5.43 -15.64
N THR A 359 -19.29 5.09 -16.60
CA THR A 359 -20.60 4.50 -16.35
C THR A 359 -20.75 3.14 -17.01
N VAL A 360 -21.60 2.29 -16.46
CA VAL A 360 -21.92 0.97 -16.99
C VAL A 360 -23.27 0.51 -16.46
N THR A 361 -23.97 -0.33 -17.19
CA THR A 361 -25.22 -0.98 -16.74
C THR A 361 -24.89 -2.37 -16.22
N LEU A 362 -25.24 -2.65 -14.95
CA LEU A 362 -25.12 -3.95 -14.29
C LEU A 362 -26.50 -4.50 -13.93
N THR A 363 -26.68 -5.80 -14.03
CA THR A 363 -27.81 -6.46 -13.37
C THR A 363 -27.56 -6.56 -11.86
N GLY A 364 -28.63 -6.72 -11.05
CA GLY A 364 -28.45 -6.95 -9.62
C GLY A 364 -27.64 -8.22 -9.32
N GLN A 365 -27.77 -9.26 -10.18
CA GLN A 365 -26.96 -10.47 -10.06
C GLN A 365 -25.47 -10.16 -10.29
N GLU A 366 -25.12 -9.40 -11.32
CA GLU A 366 -23.72 -9.01 -11.58
C GLU A 366 -23.13 -8.18 -10.44
N ILE A 367 -23.94 -7.31 -9.79
CA ILE A 367 -23.51 -6.57 -8.58
C ILE A 367 -23.20 -7.56 -7.45
N CYS A 368 -24.07 -8.53 -7.17
CA CYS A 368 -23.82 -9.55 -6.15
C CYS A 368 -22.57 -10.38 -6.47
N ASP A 369 -22.44 -10.88 -7.69
CA ASP A 369 -21.31 -11.71 -8.11
C ASP A 369 -19.97 -10.96 -8.00
N MET A 370 -19.95 -9.68 -8.42
CA MET A 370 -18.78 -8.82 -8.30
C MET A 370 -18.39 -8.58 -6.84
N MET A 371 -19.38 -8.35 -5.97
CA MET A 371 -19.13 -8.13 -4.53
C MET A 371 -18.71 -9.42 -3.84
N GLU A 372 -19.32 -10.57 -4.14
CA GLU A 372 -18.91 -11.89 -3.60
C GLU A 372 -17.46 -12.23 -3.98
N GLU A 373 -17.05 -11.97 -5.23
CA GLU A 373 -15.67 -12.14 -5.65
C GLU A 373 -14.72 -11.23 -4.86
N ASN A 374 -15.10 -9.97 -4.63
CA ASN A 374 -14.29 -9.06 -3.86
C ASN A 374 -14.23 -9.42 -2.37
N ILE A 375 -15.36 -9.86 -1.77
CA ILE A 375 -15.41 -10.34 -0.38
C ILE A 375 -14.47 -11.53 -0.20
N GLU A 376 -14.46 -12.47 -1.16
CA GLU A 376 -13.50 -13.59 -1.13
C GLU A 376 -12.06 -13.09 -1.18
N ARG A 377 -11.74 -12.20 -2.10
CA ARG A 377 -10.39 -11.63 -2.25
C ARG A 377 -9.93 -10.78 -1.07
N THR A 378 -10.86 -10.27 -0.26
CA THR A 378 -10.55 -9.48 0.94
C THR A 378 -10.43 -10.36 2.18
N PHE A 379 -11.32 -11.35 2.33
CA PHE A 379 -11.48 -12.15 3.56
C PHE A 379 -11.24 -13.65 3.34
N SER A 380 -10.46 -14.04 2.33
CA SER A 380 -10.08 -15.42 2.12
C SER A 380 -9.39 -16.01 3.36
N CYS A 381 -9.78 -17.23 3.74
CA CYS A 381 -9.08 -17.98 4.79
C CYS A 381 -7.69 -18.44 4.33
N ASP A 382 -7.49 -18.61 3.00
CA ASP A 382 -6.17 -18.80 2.42
C ASP A 382 -5.50 -17.42 2.25
N PRO A 383 -4.39 -17.14 2.96
CA PRO A 383 -3.70 -15.86 2.82
C PRO A 383 -3.28 -15.54 1.38
N PHE A 384 -2.88 -16.52 0.59
CA PHE A 384 -2.52 -16.31 -0.83
C PHE A 384 -3.74 -16.14 -1.75
N GLY A 385 -4.95 -16.37 -1.25
CA GLY A 385 -6.21 -16.01 -1.89
C GLY A 385 -6.60 -14.54 -1.71
N GLN A 386 -5.97 -13.83 -0.75
CA GLN A 386 -6.19 -12.40 -0.54
C GLN A 386 -5.45 -11.59 -1.61
N MET A 387 -6.15 -10.63 -2.24
CA MET A 387 -5.64 -9.88 -3.40
C MET A 387 -5.32 -8.42 -3.08
N GLY A 388 -4.99 -8.13 -1.83
CA GLY A 388 -4.73 -6.77 -1.35
C GLY A 388 -5.99 -5.90 -1.30
N GLY A 389 -5.85 -4.68 -0.76
CA GLY A 389 -6.96 -3.74 -0.63
C GLY A 389 -7.92 -4.08 0.50
N TYR A 390 -8.86 -3.18 0.69
CA TYR A 390 -10.03 -3.35 1.57
C TYR A 390 -11.24 -3.83 0.74
N LEU A 391 -12.37 -4.01 1.41
CA LEU A 391 -13.64 -4.25 0.71
C LEU A 391 -13.85 -3.16 -0.35
N LYS A 392 -14.23 -3.56 -1.57
CA LYS A 392 -14.59 -2.64 -2.65
C LYS A 392 -15.57 -1.59 -2.12
N ARG A 393 -15.27 -0.33 -2.36
CA ARG A 393 -16.11 0.77 -1.92
C ARG A 393 -17.30 0.93 -2.84
N PHE A 394 -18.45 1.20 -2.24
CA PHE A 394 -19.71 1.38 -2.98
C PHE A 394 -20.61 2.41 -2.32
N ARG A 395 -21.44 3.04 -3.12
CA ARG A 395 -22.50 3.98 -2.75
C ARG A 395 -23.85 3.47 -3.26
N GLY A 396 -24.94 3.82 -2.58
CA GLY A 396 -26.30 3.49 -2.99
C GLY A 396 -26.76 2.08 -2.67
N LEU A 397 -25.90 1.28 -2.02
CA LEU A 397 -26.20 -0.10 -1.64
C LEU A 397 -26.08 -0.31 -0.13
N THR A 398 -26.84 -1.29 0.38
CA THR A 398 -26.65 -1.87 1.72
C THR A 398 -26.48 -3.38 1.56
N LEU A 399 -25.34 -3.91 2.06
CA LEU A 399 -25.02 -5.34 2.01
C LEU A 399 -24.94 -5.90 3.42
N PHE A 400 -25.68 -6.96 3.70
CA PHE A 400 -25.56 -7.75 4.94
C PHE A 400 -24.69 -8.97 4.63
N LEU A 401 -23.60 -9.11 5.37
CA LEU A 401 -22.52 -10.06 5.08
C LEU A 401 -22.36 -11.06 6.22
N LYS A 402 -22.35 -12.34 5.89
CA LYS A 402 -21.98 -13.45 6.78
C LYS A 402 -20.66 -14.03 6.31
N LEU A 403 -19.54 -13.59 6.89
CA LEU A 403 -18.19 -13.92 6.41
C LEU A 403 -17.85 -15.40 6.54
N GLU A 404 -18.45 -16.09 7.51
CA GLU A 404 -18.27 -17.53 7.73
C GLU A 404 -18.99 -18.41 6.70
N ASN A 405 -19.90 -17.83 5.91
CA ASN A 405 -20.55 -18.56 4.83
C ASN A 405 -19.51 -18.95 3.75
N PRO A 406 -19.79 -20.05 3.02
CA PRO A 406 -18.94 -20.44 1.90
C PRO A 406 -18.78 -19.32 0.86
N LYS A 407 -17.68 -19.36 0.13
CA LYS A 407 -17.42 -18.50 -1.02
C LYS A 407 -18.61 -18.44 -1.97
N GLY A 408 -19.00 -17.23 -2.38
CA GLY A 408 -20.15 -16.98 -3.26
C GLY A 408 -21.51 -17.01 -2.56
N GLN A 409 -21.54 -17.07 -1.22
CA GLN A 409 -22.77 -17.09 -0.42
C GLN A 409 -22.63 -16.20 0.85
N ARG A 410 -21.72 -15.25 0.83
CA ARG A 410 -21.46 -14.37 1.98
C ARG A 410 -22.40 -13.17 2.03
N ILE A 411 -22.99 -12.77 0.92
CA ILE A 411 -24.05 -11.77 0.89
C ILE A 411 -25.38 -12.46 1.23
N VAL A 412 -25.89 -12.20 2.44
CA VAL A 412 -27.17 -12.77 2.87
C VAL A 412 -28.37 -11.91 2.43
N GLN A 413 -28.16 -10.60 2.32
CA GLN A 413 -29.14 -9.65 1.79
C GLN A 413 -28.44 -8.47 1.14
N ALA A 414 -29.03 -7.92 0.07
CA ALA A 414 -28.58 -6.73 -0.62
C ALA A 414 -29.76 -5.80 -0.93
N PHE A 415 -29.55 -4.51 -0.76
CA PHE A 415 -30.55 -3.47 -1.04
C PHE A 415 -29.94 -2.37 -1.91
N ALA A 416 -30.74 -1.87 -2.87
CA ALA A 416 -30.47 -0.63 -3.59
C ALA A 416 -31.39 0.46 -3.01
N GLY A 417 -30.83 1.44 -2.30
CA GLY A 417 -31.59 2.36 -1.49
C GLY A 417 -32.40 1.61 -0.41
N SER A 418 -33.74 1.73 -0.44
CA SER A 418 -34.65 1.05 0.50
C SER A 418 -35.28 -0.24 -0.06
N GLN A 419 -35.01 -0.60 -1.31
CA GLN A 419 -35.59 -1.76 -1.96
C GLN A 419 -34.60 -2.92 -2.05
N ALA A 420 -35.08 -4.16 -1.90
CA ALA A 420 -34.25 -5.32 -2.12
C ALA A 420 -33.67 -5.28 -3.54
N LEU A 421 -32.38 -5.60 -3.66
CA LEU A 421 -31.69 -5.64 -4.95
C LEU A 421 -32.28 -6.80 -5.79
N ASP A 422 -32.94 -6.44 -6.89
CA ASP A 422 -33.52 -7.44 -7.80
C ASP A 422 -32.44 -7.96 -8.74
N PRO A 423 -32.18 -9.28 -8.75
CA PRO A 423 -31.13 -9.89 -9.59
C PRO A 423 -31.26 -9.60 -11.10
N THR A 424 -32.50 -9.41 -11.59
CA THR A 424 -32.81 -9.24 -13.02
C THR A 424 -32.89 -7.79 -13.47
N THR A 425 -33.08 -6.87 -12.51
CA THR A 425 -33.16 -5.43 -12.80
C THR A 425 -31.81 -4.88 -13.23
N ALA A 426 -31.83 -4.01 -14.25
CA ALA A 426 -30.67 -3.29 -14.75
C ALA A 426 -30.47 -1.99 -13.94
N TYR A 427 -29.29 -1.82 -13.37
CA TYR A 427 -28.87 -0.63 -12.63
C TYR A 427 -27.78 0.10 -13.40
N GLN A 428 -27.96 1.38 -13.66
CA GLN A 428 -26.88 2.23 -14.17
C GLN A 428 -26.00 2.65 -13.00
N VAL A 429 -24.70 2.42 -13.10
CA VAL A 429 -23.73 2.69 -12.05
C VAL A 429 -22.57 3.53 -12.57
N SER A 430 -22.02 4.38 -11.73
CA SER A 430 -20.76 5.08 -11.98
C SER A 430 -19.62 4.37 -11.28
N PHE A 431 -18.41 4.51 -11.82
CA PHE A 431 -17.24 3.93 -11.20
C PHE A 431 -15.95 4.62 -11.66
N ILE A 432 -14.89 4.38 -10.93
CA ILE A 432 -13.52 4.71 -11.34
C ILE A 432 -12.68 3.45 -11.33
N THR A 433 -11.71 3.39 -12.24
CA THR A 433 -10.76 2.29 -12.48
C THR A 433 -11.41 0.96 -12.88
N ALA A 434 -10.63 0.10 -13.54
CA ALA A 434 -11.06 -1.25 -13.89
C ALA A 434 -11.29 -2.16 -12.67
N GLN A 435 -10.68 -1.84 -11.53
CA GLN A 435 -10.90 -2.57 -10.28
C GLN A 435 -12.21 -2.15 -9.59
N GLY A 436 -12.71 -0.92 -9.83
CA GLY A 436 -14.04 -0.48 -9.37
C GLY A 436 -15.14 -1.35 -9.95
N VAL A 437 -15.19 -1.48 -11.29
CA VAL A 437 -16.04 -2.47 -11.97
C VAL A 437 -15.20 -3.21 -13.01
N PRO A 438 -14.84 -4.50 -12.76
CA PRO A 438 -14.06 -5.31 -13.70
C PRO A 438 -14.72 -5.45 -15.07
N MET A 439 -13.90 -5.54 -16.12
CA MET A 439 -14.34 -5.56 -17.53
C MET A 439 -15.33 -6.68 -17.87
N LYS A 440 -15.32 -7.77 -17.12
CA LYS A 440 -16.20 -8.93 -17.33
C LYS A 440 -17.65 -8.69 -16.89
N TYR A 441 -17.94 -7.59 -16.17
CA TYR A 441 -19.27 -7.25 -15.68
C TYR A 441 -19.84 -6.07 -16.46
N GLY A 442 -21.15 -6.16 -16.77
CA GLY A 442 -21.96 -5.09 -17.30
C GLY A 442 -21.83 -4.83 -18.80
N ASN A 443 -22.74 -4.01 -19.29
CA ASN A 443 -22.86 -3.64 -20.69
C ASN A 443 -22.93 -2.11 -20.85
N GLY A 444 -22.61 -1.59 -22.05
CA GLY A 444 -22.72 -0.15 -22.34
C GLY A 444 -21.73 0.71 -21.55
N ARG A 445 -20.53 0.20 -21.28
CA ARG A 445 -19.47 0.93 -20.58
C ARG A 445 -19.04 2.16 -21.36
N GLN A 446 -18.96 3.31 -20.67
CA GLN A 446 -18.55 4.57 -21.25
C GLN A 446 -17.64 5.32 -20.27
N ASN A 447 -16.56 5.93 -20.79
CA ASN A 447 -15.76 6.89 -20.05
C ASN A 447 -16.33 8.28 -20.29
N LEU A 448 -16.51 9.05 -19.23
CA LEU A 448 -16.87 10.47 -19.32
C LEU A 448 -15.62 11.31 -19.55
N GLU A 449 -15.81 12.55 -19.98
CA GLU A 449 -14.69 13.50 -20.14
C GLU A 449 -14.12 13.98 -18.80
N VAL A 450 -14.94 13.93 -17.74
CA VAL A 450 -14.53 14.34 -16.38
C VAL A 450 -13.71 13.24 -15.71
N HIS A 451 -12.60 13.63 -15.10
CA HIS A 451 -11.73 12.78 -14.30
C HIS A 451 -12.04 12.86 -12.80
N ALA A 452 -11.52 11.91 -12.04
CA ALA A 452 -11.85 11.75 -10.63
C ALA A 452 -11.45 12.95 -9.77
N VAL A 453 -10.28 13.55 -9.99
CA VAL A 453 -9.81 14.74 -9.25
C VAL A 453 -10.71 15.94 -9.56
N ALA A 454 -11.03 16.17 -10.84
CA ALA A 454 -11.93 17.25 -11.24
C ALA A 454 -13.33 17.06 -10.67
N SER A 455 -13.86 15.81 -10.67
CA SER A 455 -15.17 15.53 -10.09
C SER A 455 -15.21 15.77 -8.58
N LEU A 456 -14.13 15.48 -7.86
CA LEU A 456 -13.98 15.80 -6.44
C LEU A 456 -13.92 17.31 -6.22
N ALA A 457 -13.14 18.05 -7.02
CA ALA A 457 -13.05 19.50 -6.92
C ALA A 457 -14.43 20.16 -7.13
N ASP A 458 -15.14 19.78 -8.20
CA ASP A 458 -16.50 20.27 -8.48
C ASP A 458 -17.46 19.92 -7.33
N TRP A 459 -17.36 18.72 -6.77
CA TRP A 459 -18.21 18.29 -5.65
C TRP A 459 -17.97 19.16 -4.42
N PHE A 460 -16.68 19.39 -4.02
CA PHE A 460 -16.36 20.24 -2.86
C PHE A 460 -16.73 21.70 -3.06
N MET A 461 -16.54 22.27 -4.26
CA MET A 461 -16.92 23.65 -4.57
C MET A 461 -18.44 23.89 -4.54
N ASN A 462 -19.25 22.85 -4.79
CA ASN A 462 -20.70 22.94 -4.83
C ASN A 462 -21.37 22.35 -3.56
N ALA A 463 -20.62 21.69 -2.67
CA ALA A 463 -21.15 21.15 -1.42
C ALA A 463 -21.36 22.31 -0.42
N ASP A 464 -22.53 22.35 0.21
CA ASP A 464 -22.70 23.12 1.45
C ASP A 464 -21.68 22.60 2.48
N GLN A 465 -21.26 23.47 3.42
CA GLN A 465 -20.21 23.16 4.44
C GLN A 465 -20.46 21.87 5.25
N ASN A 466 -21.67 21.36 5.24
CA ASN A 466 -22.03 20.05 5.75
C ASN A 466 -21.98 19.01 4.63
N ILE A 467 -20.93 18.18 4.64
CA ILE A 467 -20.80 17.03 3.74
C ILE A 467 -22.03 16.13 3.93
N ASP A 468 -22.96 16.20 2.98
CA ASP A 468 -24.10 15.26 2.95
C ASP A 468 -23.63 13.92 2.39
N LEU A 469 -23.43 12.95 3.28
CA LEU A 469 -23.14 11.57 2.94
C LEU A 469 -24.43 10.72 2.80
N ALA A 470 -25.60 11.33 2.55
CA ALA A 470 -26.82 10.59 2.25
C ALA A 470 -26.58 9.63 1.07
N GLY A 471 -27.01 8.40 1.20
CA GLY A 471 -26.77 7.33 0.21
C GLY A 471 -25.42 6.66 0.32
N THR A 472 -24.59 6.95 1.35
CA THR A 472 -23.39 6.18 1.66
C THR A 472 -23.67 4.69 1.69
N GLY A 473 -22.80 3.91 1.08
CA GLY A 473 -22.86 2.45 1.07
C GLY A 473 -22.65 1.87 2.47
N LYS A 474 -23.40 0.82 2.80
CA LYS A 474 -23.30 0.15 4.10
C LYS A 474 -22.95 -1.32 3.93
N ALA A 475 -21.86 -1.76 4.53
CA ALA A 475 -21.52 -3.17 4.71
C ALA A 475 -21.69 -3.53 6.19
N VAL A 476 -22.62 -4.45 6.47
CA VAL A 476 -22.99 -4.86 7.83
C VAL A 476 -22.64 -6.33 8.00
N ILE A 477 -21.73 -6.64 8.92
CA ILE A 477 -21.42 -8.03 9.29
C ILE A 477 -22.52 -8.53 10.23
N VAL A 478 -23.09 -9.71 9.94
CA VAL A 478 -24.21 -10.32 10.68
C VAL A 478 -23.91 -11.76 11.09
#